data_cfa2f8704bdf401e4884ad88af52a03e
#
_entry.id   cfa2f8704bdf401e4884ad88af52a03e
#
_cell.length_a   1.000
_cell.length_b   1.000
_cell.length_c   1.000
_cell.angle_alpha   90.00
_cell.angle_beta   90.00
_cell.angle_gamma   90.00
#
_symmetry.space_group_name_H-M   'P 1'
#
loop_
_entity.id
_entity.type
_entity.pdbx_description
1 polymer ?
#
loop_
_entity_poly.entity_id
_entity_poly.type
_entity_poly.pdbx_seq_one_letter_code
_entity_poly.pdbx_strand_id
1 'polypeptide(L)'
;MNAQRLILRLIDGGRKDIDAFQAALDDRDLPAPGPASWVLDRAALLYTVFVGLQRAAARRPASPASRAVFYEVGAPKEPLRQIRSAFARTHFGDEVDFLHTHRLKGHGGPRRLTDRERRLARAWRRRARVAALATLLDRRRRYRWWGHVFATINTFAQAADQFDTVYVTKPWDRRSYAMATFLRRNTGAEVRLVYQSMPLYGNQRRLHVPVTAVVTSRVNVPEAEYFRAAGEFRATEIVYRSSEFVEERAALVAASPTYDIGFYASGDWAREDGLYWARDIEQVRAGAFSGNVYERHAEEVLAWLVEYAASRRRTLRIYPHPYERTLLHEHGIEPPYFGLADGELVTIDDRAGNSRSSHYEADVAVALRSSTIWQRIDLGLERSFMYAFSDPALGNVLPEALGEYQRNLFRSAEELHAKLDACFAAPGVAAAEASS
;
A
#
# COMPACT_ATOMS: atom_id res chain seq x y z
N MET A 1 -8.30 -24.74 -19.90
CA MET A 1 -7.43 -24.42 -18.73
C MET A 1 -7.28 -22.93 -18.68
N ASN A 2 -7.58 -22.27 -17.56
CA ASN A 2 -7.42 -20.80 -17.41
C ASN A 2 -5.92 -20.49 -17.40
N ALA A 3 -5.46 -19.61 -18.33
CA ALA A 3 -4.04 -19.25 -18.47
C ALA A 3 -3.48 -18.61 -17.20
N GLN A 4 -4.27 -17.80 -16.50
CA GLN A 4 -3.88 -17.22 -15.21
C GLN A 4 -3.60 -18.30 -14.19
N ARG A 5 -4.46 -19.32 -14.08
CA ARG A 5 -4.28 -20.45 -13.17
C ARG A 5 -3.00 -21.23 -13.47
N LEU A 6 -2.65 -21.38 -14.75
CA LEU A 6 -1.37 -21.98 -15.14
C LEU A 6 -0.18 -21.13 -14.72
N ILE A 7 -0.23 -19.80 -14.94
CA ILE A 7 0.84 -18.88 -14.53
C ILE A 7 1.07 -18.98 -13.01
N LEU A 8 0.00 -18.97 -12.23
CA LEU A 8 0.07 -19.08 -10.77
C LEU A 8 0.70 -20.42 -10.33
N ARG A 9 0.30 -21.55 -10.98
CA ARG A 9 0.91 -22.85 -10.73
C ARG A 9 2.41 -22.86 -11.01
N LEU A 10 2.83 -22.20 -12.06
CA LEU A 10 4.23 -22.16 -12.43
C LEU A 10 5.06 -21.29 -11.45
N ILE A 11 4.47 -20.23 -10.91
CA ILE A 11 5.08 -19.40 -9.88
C ILE A 11 5.17 -20.15 -8.55
N ASP A 12 4.12 -20.84 -8.16
CA ASP A 12 4.05 -21.62 -6.91
C ASP A 12 4.80 -22.96 -6.94
N GLY A 13 5.45 -23.29 -8.05
CA GLY A 13 6.23 -24.53 -8.17
C GLY A 13 5.38 -25.78 -8.39
N GLY A 14 4.12 -25.65 -8.83
CA GLY A 14 3.26 -26.77 -9.24
C GLY A 14 2.40 -27.36 -8.14
N ARG A 15 2.30 -26.72 -6.98
CA ARG A 15 1.46 -27.20 -5.85
C ARG A 15 -0.04 -27.02 -6.11
N LYS A 16 -0.86 -27.79 -5.38
CA LYS A 16 -2.32 -27.85 -5.59
C LYS A 16 -3.11 -26.70 -4.94
N ASP A 17 -2.54 -25.97 -3.97
CA ASP A 17 -3.20 -24.90 -3.18
C ASP A 17 -3.25 -23.55 -3.90
N ILE A 18 -3.77 -23.58 -5.12
CA ILE A 18 -3.80 -22.40 -5.98
C ILE A 18 -5.02 -21.54 -5.75
N ASP A 19 -6.09 -22.15 -5.25
CA ASP A 19 -7.37 -21.44 -5.16
C ASP A 19 -7.30 -20.27 -4.19
N ALA A 20 -6.54 -20.39 -3.08
CA ALA A 20 -6.27 -19.26 -2.19
C ALA A 20 -5.38 -18.17 -2.85
N PHE A 21 -4.40 -18.59 -3.65
CA PHE A 21 -3.55 -17.65 -4.40
C PHE A 21 -4.32 -16.99 -5.55
N GLN A 22 -5.18 -17.72 -6.21
CA GLN A 22 -6.07 -17.19 -7.24
C GLN A 22 -7.06 -16.19 -6.63
N ALA A 23 -7.69 -16.51 -5.50
CA ALA A 23 -8.58 -15.63 -4.79
C ALA A 23 -7.88 -14.32 -4.34
N ALA A 24 -6.61 -14.39 -3.93
CA ALA A 24 -5.80 -13.21 -3.60
C ALA A 24 -5.47 -12.34 -4.82
N LEU A 25 -5.52 -12.92 -6.03
CA LEU A 25 -5.21 -12.23 -7.29
C LEU A 25 -6.43 -11.89 -8.14
N ASP A 26 -7.59 -12.47 -7.85
CA ASP A 26 -8.83 -12.30 -8.63
C ASP A 26 -9.57 -10.97 -8.32
N ASP A 27 -8.92 -10.04 -7.63
CA ASP A 27 -9.45 -8.69 -7.49
C ASP A 27 -9.50 -8.00 -8.86
N ARG A 28 -10.68 -7.92 -9.40
CA ARG A 28 -11.16 -7.22 -10.60
C ARG A 28 -10.73 -7.79 -11.95
N ASP A 29 -11.71 -8.24 -12.66
CA ASP A 29 -11.67 -8.32 -14.12
C ASP A 29 -11.60 -6.89 -14.68
N LEU A 30 -10.40 -6.43 -15.04
CA LEU A 30 -10.29 -5.32 -15.96
C LEU A 30 -11.11 -5.66 -17.21
N PRO A 31 -11.84 -4.71 -17.78
CA PRO A 31 -12.67 -4.98 -18.96
C PRO A 31 -11.85 -5.71 -20.02
N ALA A 32 -12.47 -6.68 -20.67
CA ALA A 32 -11.81 -7.50 -21.69
C ALA A 32 -11.17 -6.59 -22.74
N PRO A 33 -9.93 -6.85 -23.16
CA PRO A 33 -9.29 -6.01 -24.18
C PRO A 33 -10.03 -6.15 -25.50
N GLY A 34 -10.28 -5.03 -26.18
CA GLY A 34 -10.70 -5.07 -27.59
C GLY A 34 -9.64 -5.76 -28.48
N PRO A 35 -9.99 -6.21 -29.69
CA PRO A 35 -9.11 -7.03 -30.54
C PRO A 35 -7.70 -6.45 -30.75
N ALA A 36 -7.59 -5.18 -31.09
CA ALA A 36 -6.29 -4.51 -31.28
C ALA A 36 -5.49 -4.42 -29.96
N SER A 37 -6.15 -4.08 -28.86
CA SER A 37 -5.55 -4.02 -27.52
C SER A 37 -5.10 -5.41 -27.06
N TRP A 38 -5.83 -6.47 -27.42
CA TRP A 38 -5.46 -7.85 -27.13
C TRP A 38 -4.17 -8.26 -27.87
N VAL A 39 -4.06 -7.94 -29.15
CA VAL A 39 -2.85 -8.22 -29.95
C VAL A 39 -1.63 -7.54 -29.35
N LEU A 40 -1.72 -6.25 -29.03
CA LEU A 40 -0.63 -5.50 -28.41
C LEU A 40 -0.25 -6.04 -27.02
N ASP A 41 -1.23 -6.41 -26.22
CA ASP A 41 -1.02 -6.99 -24.90
C ASP A 41 -0.23 -8.32 -24.99
N ARG A 42 -0.59 -9.19 -25.94
CA ARG A 42 0.10 -10.47 -26.15
C ARG A 42 1.47 -10.30 -26.79
N ALA A 43 1.59 -9.42 -27.79
CA ALA A 43 2.87 -9.11 -28.41
C ALA A 43 3.89 -8.59 -27.37
N ALA A 44 3.48 -7.70 -26.48
CA ALA A 44 4.33 -7.17 -25.43
C ALA A 44 4.77 -8.27 -24.45
N LEU A 45 3.85 -9.16 -24.03
CA LEU A 45 4.19 -10.28 -23.16
C LEU A 45 5.15 -11.26 -23.86
N LEU A 46 4.83 -11.69 -25.07
CA LEU A 46 5.66 -12.63 -25.83
C LEU A 46 7.05 -12.05 -26.10
N TYR A 47 7.13 -10.78 -26.51
CA TYR A 47 8.40 -10.10 -26.70
C TYR A 47 9.24 -10.13 -25.40
N THR A 48 8.64 -9.79 -24.28
CA THR A 48 9.34 -9.80 -22.99
C THR A 48 9.86 -11.20 -22.67
N VAL A 49 9.06 -12.23 -22.85
CA VAL A 49 9.42 -13.61 -22.48
C VAL A 49 10.40 -14.25 -23.45
N PHE A 50 10.22 -14.09 -24.75
CA PHE A 50 11.04 -14.77 -25.75
C PHE A 50 12.31 -14.00 -26.11
N VAL A 51 12.26 -12.66 -26.11
CA VAL A 51 13.40 -11.80 -26.45
C VAL A 51 14.02 -11.18 -25.22
N GLY A 52 13.22 -10.56 -24.36
CA GLY A 52 13.70 -9.85 -23.17
C GLY A 52 14.43 -10.76 -22.19
N LEU A 53 13.82 -11.91 -21.83
CA LEU A 53 14.46 -12.88 -20.92
C LEU A 53 15.69 -13.54 -21.53
N GLN A 54 15.72 -13.72 -22.84
CA GLN A 54 16.91 -14.25 -23.54
C GLN A 54 18.06 -13.26 -23.51
N ARG A 55 17.78 -11.98 -23.82
CA ARG A 55 18.77 -10.90 -23.72
C ARG A 55 19.29 -10.72 -22.29
N ALA A 56 18.40 -10.84 -21.30
CA ALA A 56 18.80 -10.80 -19.89
C ALA A 56 19.69 -11.99 -19.51
N ALA A 57 19.46 -13.17 -20.12
CA ALA A 57 20.30 -14.36 -19.89
C ALA A 57 21.71 -14.25 -20.49
N ALA A 58 21.86 -13.51 -21.58
CA ALA A 58 23.16 -13.29 -22.22
C ALA A 58 24.02 -12.27 -21.47
N ARG A 59 23.44 -11.46 -20.60
CA ARG A 59 24.16 -10.49 -19.78
C ARG A 59 24.65 -11.15 -18.50
N ARG A 60 25.85 -10.83 -18.08
CA ARG A 60 26.35 -11.22 -16.75
C ARG A 60 25.63 -10.36 -15.70
N PRO A 61 24.97 -10.97 -14.70
CA PRO A 61 24.36 -10.20 -13.63
C PRO A 61 25.43 -9.50 -12.82
N ALA A 62 25.11 -8.32 -12.30
CA ALA A 62 25.95 -7.67 -11.30
C ALA A 62 25.85 -8.43 -9.98
N SER A 63 26.90 -8.40 -9.16
CA SER A 63 26.81 -8.80 -7.77
C SER A 63 26.03 -7.74 -7.00
N PRO A 64 25.06 -8.12 -6.16
CA PRO A 64 24.48 -7.18 -5.21
C PRO A 64 25.55 -6.71 -4.22
N ALA A 65 25.47 -5.48 -3.77
CA ALA A 65 26.34 -4.96 -2.72
C ALA A 65 25.96 -5.53 -1.34
N SER A 66 24.71 -5.97 -1.19
CA SER A 66 24.16 -6.49 0.05
C SER A 66 23.48 -7.85 -0.14
N ARG A 67 23.38 -8.63 0.95
CA ARG A 67 22.62 -9.88 1.00
C ARG A 67 21.13 -9.66 1.31
N ALA A 68 20.74 -8.42 1.63
CA ALA A 68 19.36 -8.04 1.77
C ALA A 68 18.91 -7.10 0.63
N VAL A 69 17.68 -7.29 0.13
CA VAL A 69 17.15 -6.55 -1.00
C VAL A 69 15.75 -6.03 -0.72
N PHE A 70 15.50 -4.77 -1.05
CA PHE A 70 14.16 -4.22 -1.13
C PHE A 70 13.58 -4.39 -2.53
N TYR A 71 12.44 -5.07 -2.60
CA TYR A 71 11.59 -5.12 -3.77
C TYR A 71 10.35 -4.26 -3.57
N GLU A 72 10.23 -3.23 -4.39
CA GLU A 72 9.03 -2.38 -4.43
C GLU A 72 8.50 -2.31 -5.86
N VAL A 73 7.18 -2.46 -5.99
CA VAL A 73 6.50 -2.27 -7.27
C VAL A 73 6.53 -0.80 -7.67
N GLY A 74 7.14 -0.52 -8.81
CA GLY A 74 7.51 0.85 -9.19
C GLY A 74 8.87 1.20 -8.59
N ALA A 75 9.66 1.98 -9.32
CA ALA A 75 10.99 2.36 -8.82
C ALA A 75 10.85 3.44 -7.74
N PRO A 76 11.26 3.18 -6.50
CA PRO A 76 11.25 4.23 -5.50
C PRO A 76 12.21 5.36 -5.91
N LYS A 77 11.78 6.60 -5.75
CA LYS A 77 12.65 7.79 -5.91
C LYS A 77 13.72 7.78 -4.82
N GLU A 78 14.83 8.49 -5.05
CA GLU A 78 15.98 8.48 -4.14
C GLU A 78 15.64 8.78 -2.66
N PRO A 79 14.80 9.78 -2.32
CA PRO A 79 14.43 10.03 -0.93
C PRO A 79 13.77 8.80 -0.26
N LEU A 80 12.91 8.08 -1.00
CA LEU A 80 12.26 6.88 -0.46
C LEU A 80 13.24 5.72 -0.26
N ARG A 81 14.28 5.61 -1.11
CA ARG A 81 15.34 4.61 -0.93
C ARG A 81 16.14 4.86 0.34
N GLN A 82 16.48 6.12 0.62
CA GLN A 82 17.20 6.48 1.83
C GLN A 82 16.39 6.12 3.08
N ILE A 83 15.09 6.45 3.08
CA ILE A 83 14.16 6.10 4.16
C ILE A 83 14.07 4.57 4.34
N ARG A 84 13.92 3.80 3.25
CA ARG A 84 13.85 2.33 3.30
C ARG A 84 15.17 1.71 3.77
N SER A 85 16.31 2.26 3.36
CA SER A 85 17.63 1.82 3.82
C SER A 85 17.82 2.09 5.31
N ALA A 86 17.43 3.26 5.78
CA ALA A 86 17.45 3.60 7.20
C ALA A 86 16.58 2.65 8.01
N PHE A 87 15.34 2.39 7.57
CA PHE A 87 14.43 1.45 8.21
C PHE A 87 15.03 0.04 8.34
N ALA A 88 15.57 -0.52 7.27
CA ALA A 88 16.18 -1.85 7.29
C ALA A 88 17.39 -1.90 8.24
N ARG A 89 18.24 -0.87 8.21
CA ARG A 89 19.42 -0.77 9.06
C ARG A 89 19.04 -0.64 10.53
N THR A 90 18.13 0.28 10.85
CA THR A 90 17.74 0.58 12.24
C THR A 90 17.05 -0.61 12.88
N HIS A 91 16.13 -1.26 12.17
CA HIS A 91 15.28 -2.28 12.79
C HIS A 91 15.79 -3.71 12.64
N PHE A 92 16.66 -3.97 11.66
CA PHE A 92 17.13 -5.34 11.35
C PHE A 92 18.63 -5.45 11.20
N GLY A 93 19.37 -4.35 11.23
CA GLY A 93 20.81 -4.33 11.00
C GLY A 93 21.20 -4.62 9.54
N ASP A 94 20.22 -4.58 8.61
CA ASP A 94 20.45 -4.95 7.22
C ASP A 94 20.88 -3.74 6.39
N GLU A 95 22.00 -3.87 5.70
CA GLU A 95 22.31 -3.04 4.53
C GLU A 95 21.55 -3.61 3.33
N VAL A 96 20.85 -2.76 2.59
CA VAL A 96 19.95 -3.20 1.54
C VAL A 96 20.28 -2.63 0.16
N ASP A 97 20.17 -3.48 -0.85
CA ASP A 97 20.08 -3.08 -2.25
C ASP A 97 18.64 -2.95 -2.70
N PHE A 98 18.43 -2.23 -3.81
CA PHE A 98 17.10 -2.06 -4.39
C PHE A 98 17.00 -2.78 -5.73
N LEU A 99 15.98 -3.62 -5.86
CA LEU A 99 15.61 -4.16 -7.15
C LEU A 99 14.79 -3.14 -7.94
N HIS A 100 15.43 -2.56 -8.93
CA HIS A 100 14.79 -1.61 -9.83
C HIS A 100 14.26 -2.34 -11.08
N THR A 101 12.96 -2.45 -11.20
CA THR A 101 12.15 -2.94 -12.34
C THR A 101 12.61 -4.19 -13.09
N HIS A 102 13.86 -4.52 -13.25
CA HIS A 102 14.41 -5.73 -13.88
C HIS A 102 15.92 -5.84 -13.68
N ARG A 103 16.51 -4.96 -12.88
CA ARG A 103 17.95 -4.93 -12.67
C ARG A 103 18.24 -4.70 -11.21
N LEU A 104 19.02 -5.58 -10.65
CA LEU A 104 19.79 -5.23 -9.49
C LEU A 104 20.76 -4.13 -9.94
N LYS A 105 20.61 -2.95 -9.39
CA LYS A 105 21.64 -1.93 -9.45
C LYS A 105 22.70 -2.28 -8.41
N GLY A 106 23.32 -3.45 -8.54
CA GLY A 106 24.46 -3.79 -7.74
C GLY A 106 25.65 -2.95 -8.17
N HIS A 107 26.38 -2.46 -7.21
CA HIS A 107 27.65 -1.76 -7.45
C HIS A 107 28.81 -2.73 -7.68
N GLY A 108 28.53 -4.04 -7.65
CA GLY A 108 29.50 -5.10 -7.90
C GLY A 108 29.75 -5.31 -9.38
N GLY A 109 30.94 -5.79 -9.70
CA GLY A 109 31.31 -6.16 -11.07
C GLY A 109 30.51 -7.35 -11.61
N PRO A 110 30.60 -7.63 -12.93
CA PRO A 110 29.91 -8.76 -13.53
C PRO A 110 30.42 -10.08 -12.95
N ARG A 111 29.46 -10.93 -12.51
CA ARG A 111 29.79 -12.24 -11.91
C ARG A 111 29.33 -13.42 -12.75
N ARG A 112 29.88 -14.60 -12.47
CA ARG A 112 29.36 -15.85 -13.00
C ARG A 112 28.22 -16.38 -12.13
N LEU A 113 27.17 -16.90 -12.77
CA LEU A 113 26.07 -17.59 -12.06
C LEU A 113 26.59 -18.90 -11.45
N THR A 114 26.07 -19.25 -10.26
CA THR A 114 26.24 -20.58 -9.70
C THR A 114 25.47 -21.62 -10.54
N ASP A 115 25.74 -22.90 -10.34
CA ASP A 115 25.02 -23.98 -11.02
C ASP A 115 23.53 -24.01 -10.64
N ARG A 116 23.22 -23.70 -9.37
CA ARG A 116 21.85 -23.58 -8.88
C ARG A 116 21.13 -22.43 -9.57
N GLU A 117 21.73 -21.26 -9.61
CA GLU A 117 21.15 -20.07 -10.27
C GLU A 117 20.92 -20.31 -11.77
N ARG A 118 21.90 -20.94 -12.45
CA ARG A 118 21.74 -21.32 -13.86
C ARG A 118 20.57 -22.27 -14.08
N ARG A 119 20.45 -23.30 -13.24
CA ARG A 119 19.33 -24.26 -13.34
C ARG A 119 18.01 -23.57 -13.07
N LEU A 120 17.89 -22.79 -11.99
CA LEU A 120 16.66 -22.09 -11.60
C LEU A 120 16.21 -21.10 -12.68
N ALA A 121 17.12 -20.26 -13.17
CA ALA A 121 16.81 -19.29 -14.22
C ALA A 121 16.41 -19.95 -15.55
N ARG A 122 17.06 -21.07 -15.93
CA ARG A 122 16.67 -21.86 -17.13
C ARG A 122 15.30 -22.47 -16.97
N ALA A 123 15.04 -23.10 -15.83
CA ALA A 123 13.73 -23.70 -15.54
C ALA A 123 12.62 -22.63 -15.54
N TRP A 124 12.90 -21.50 -14.93
CA TRP A 124 11.95 -20.37 -14.92
C TRP A 124 11.66 -19.86 -16.33
N ARG A 125 12.66 -19.60 -17.15
CA ARG A 125 12.44 -19.13 -18.54
C ARG A 125 11.61 -20.11 -19.37
N ARG A 126 11.80 -21.43 -19.21
CA ARG A 126 10.95 -22.45 -19.87
C ARG A 126 9.52 -22.34 -19.40
N ARG A 127 9.28 -22.26 -18.09
CA ARG A 127 7.95 -22.08 -17.50
C ARG A 127 7.27 -20.81 -17.99
N ALA A 128 7.99 -19.69 -17.98
CA ALA A 128 7.48 -18.41 -18.46
C ALA A 128 7.05 -18.45 -19.93
N ARG A 129 7.80 -19.16 -20.79
CA ARG A 129 7.42 -19.37 -22.21
C ARG A 129 6.12 -20.16 -22.34
N VAL A 130 5.99 -21.28 -21.63
CA VAL A 130 4.77 -22.07 -21.62
C VAL A 130 3.58 -21.23 -21.13
N ALA A 131 3.77 -20.48 -20.06
CA ALA A 131 2.75 -19.60 -19.52
C ALA A 131 2.33 -18.52 -20.51
N ALA A 132 3.30 -17.86 -21.17
CA ALA A 132 3.02 -16.81 -22.16
C ALA A 132 2.26 -17.37 -23.36
N LEU A 133 2.63 -18.53 -23.88
CA LEU A 133 1.91 -19.19 -24.97
C LEU A 133 0.48 -19.56 -24.58
N ALA A 134 0.28 -20.05 -23.36
CA ALA A 134 -1.08 -20.37 -22.87
C ALA A 134 -2.00 -19.15 -22.83
N THR A 135 -1.45 -17.93 -22.66
CA THR A 135 -2.27 -16.71 -22.68
C THR A 135 -2.89 -16.41 -24.05
N LEU A 136 -2.35 -16.98 -25.12
CA LEU A 136 -2.93 -16.81 -26.47
C LEU A 136 -4.33 -17.45 -26.58
N LEU A 137 -4.63 -18.41 -25.74
CA LEU A 137 -5.94 -19.08 -25.69
C LEU A 137 -6.98 -18.32 -24.85
N ASP A 138 -6.55 -17.31 -24.07
CA ASP A 138 -7.44 -16.53 -23.21
C ASP A 138 -7.64 -15.12 -23.76
N ARG A 139 -8.80 -14.87 -24.36
CA ARG A 139 -9.15 -13.56 -24.94
C ARG A 139 -9.79 -12.58 -23.95
N ARG A 140 -10.12 -13.05 -22.75
CA ARG A 140 -10.92 -12.27 -21.77
C ARG A 140 -10.09 -11.40 -20.84
N ARG A 141 -8.77 -11.66 -20.70
CA ARG A 141 -7.93 -11.01 -19.69
C ARG A 141 -6.72 -10.31 -20.30
N ARG A 142 -6.20 -9.31 -19.58
CA ARG A 142 -4.95 -8.63 -19.94
C ARG A 142 -3.77 -9.30 -19.24
N TYR A 143 -2.69 -9.55 -19.98
CA TYR A 143 -1.51 -10.27 -19.48
C TYR A 143 -0.20 -9.49 -19.59
N ARG A 144 -0.21 -8.30 -20.17
CA ARG A 144 1.00 -7.48 -20.36
C ARG A 144 1.80 -7.28 -19.08
N TRP A 145 1.13 -7.06 -17.97
CA TRP A 145 1.78 -6.84 -16.67
C TRP A 145 2.54 -8.06 -16.15
N TRP A 146 2.17 -9.29 -16.55
CA TRP A 146 2.91 -10.49 -16.24
C TRP A 146 4.30 -10.52 -16.85
N GLY A 147 4.55 -9.80 -17.92
CA GLY A 147 5.88 -9.61 -18.48
C GLY A 147 6.87 -9.03 -17.48
N HIS A 148 6.42 -8.03 -16.73
CA HIS A 148 7.24 -7.44 -15.65
C HIS A 148 7.50 -8.43 -14.51
N VAL A 149 6.49 -9.19 -14.10
CA VAL A 149 6.64 -10.24 -13.08
C VAL A 149 7.64 -11.29 -13.53
N PHE A 150 7.52 -11.78 -14.77
CA PHE A 150 8.43 -12.79 -15.31
C PHE A 150 9.87 -12.30 -15.41
N ALA A 151 10.07 -11.06 -15.82
CA ALA A 151 11.41 -10.46 -15.89
C ALA A 151 12.02 -10.29 -14.50
N THR A 152 11.25 -9.84 -13.51
CA THR A 152 11.69 -9.67 -12.13
C THR A 152 12.02 -11.02 -11.48
N ILE A 153 11.17 -12.04 -11.66
CA ILE A 153 11.45 -13.40 -11.18
C ILE A 153 12.75 -13.96 -11.83
N ASN A 154 12.96 -13.69 -13.12
CA ASN A 154 14.19 -14.14 -13.76
C ASN A 154 15.44 -13.48 -13.14
N THR A 155 15.36 -12.22 -12.75
CA THR A 155 16.45 -11.52 -12.04
C THR A 155 16.73 -12.17 -10.67
N PHE A 156 15.68 -12.44 -9.88
CA PHE A 156 15.85 -13.15 -8.62
C PHE A 156 16.36 -14.57 -8.80
N ALA A 157 15.91 -15.29 -9.84
CA ALA A 157 16.40 -16.62 -10.15
C ALA A 157 17.90 -16.62 -10.52
N GLN A 158 18.39 -15.55 -11.16
CA GLN A 158 19.82 -15.38 -11.48
C GLN A 158 20.66 -14.92 -10.28
N ALA A 159 20.05 -14.57 -9.18
CA ALA A 159 20.72 -14.10 -7.99
C ALA A 159 20.26 -14.87 -6.73
N ALA A 160 19.72 -16.08 -6.91
CA ALA A 160 19.08 -16.83 -5.83
C ALA A 160 20.01 -17.20 -4.67
N ASP A 161 21.31 -17.28 -4.92
CA ASP A 161 22.33 -17.58 -3.91
C ASP A 161 22.96 -16.30 -3.32
N GLN A 162 22.51 -15.12 -3.75
CA GLN A 162 23.09 -13.84 -3.33
C GLN A 162 22.31 -13.16 -2.22
N PHE A 163 21.06 -13.58 -1.99
CA PHE A 163 20.18 -12.95 -1.00
C PHE A 163 19.83 -13.92 0.12
N ASP A 164 19.92 -13.41 1.33
CA ASP A 164 19.40 -14.09 2.52
C ASP A 164 18.03 -13.56 2.86
N THR A 165 17.79 -12.25 2.64
CA THR A 165 16.54 -11.57 3.00
C THR A 165 16.01 -10.74 1.84
N VAL A 166 14.70 -10.80 1.61
CA VAL A 166 14.01 -9.93 0.64
C VAL A 166 12.84 -9.25 1.31
N TYR A 167 12.91 -7.93 1.39
CA TYR A 167 11.82 -7.06 1.82
C TYR A 167 10.90 -6.81 0.64
N VAL A 168 9.61 -7.12 0.80
CA VAL A 168 8.59 -6.89 -0.22
C VAL A 168 7.58 -5.90 0.32
N THR A 169 7.44 -4.76 -0.37
CA THR A 169 6.48 -3.73 0.00
C THR A 169 5.21 -3.82 -0.85
N LYS A 170 4.20 -3.03 -0.50
CA LYS A 170 2.91 -2.99 -1.20
C LYS A 170 2.26 -4.37 -1.29
N PRO A 171 1.99 -5.02 -0.15
CA PRO A 171 1.43 -6.38 -0.12
C PRO A 171 0.04 -6.49 -0.76
N TRP A 172 -0.63 -5.39 -1.09
CA TRP A 172 -1.86 -5.35 -1.88
C TRP A 172 -1.64 -5.45 -3.39
N ASP A 173 -0.40 -5.32 -3.88
CA ASP A 173 -0.10 -5.44 -5.31
C ASP A 173 0.13 -6.91 -5.69
N ARG A 174 -0.55 -7.35 -6.73
CA ARG A 174 -0.45 -8.74 -7.26
C ARG A 174 0.98 -9.15 -7.57
N ARG A 175 1.82 -8.21 -7.98
CA ARG A 175 3.24 -8.47 -8.29
C ARG A 175 4.01 -8.77 -7.02
N SER A 176 3.73 -8.07 -5.93
CA SER A 176 4.33 -8.35 -4.62
C SER A 176 3.98 -9.75 -4.12
N TYR A 177 2.72 -10.17 -4.28
CA TYR A 177 2.30 -11.54 -3.98
C TYR A 177 3.03 -12.60 -4.82
N ALA A 178 3.08 -12.38 -6.13
CA ALA A 178 3.76 -13.29 -7.04
C ALA A 178 5.25 -13.41 -6.70
N MET A 179 5.90 -12.29 -6.36
CA MET A 179 7.28 -12.26 -5.93
C MET A 179 7.52 -12.98 -4.61
N ALA A 180 6.72 -12.68 -3.57
CA ALA A 180 6.83 -13.35 -2.28
C ALA A 180 6.66 -14.86 -2.42
N THR A 181 5.68 -15.28 -3.22
CA THR A 181 5.43 -16.71 -3.51
C THR A 181 6.62 -17.35 -4.19
N PHE A 182 7.15 -16.75 -5.27
CA PHE A 182 8.29 -17.29 -5.99
C PHE A 182 9.52 -17.40 -5.09
N LEU A 183 9.86 -16.33 -4.38
CA LEU A 183 11.01 -16.27 -3.50
C LEU A 183 10.93 -17.35 -2.43
N ARG A 184 9.80 -17.44 -1.74
CA ARG A 184 9.62 -18.40 -0.66
C ARG A 184 9.67 -19.86 -1.13
N ARG A 185 9.20 -20.15 -2.36
CA ARG A 185 9.14 -21.52 -2.91
C ARG A 185 10.42 -21.97 -3.62
N ASN A 186 11.18 -21.05 -4.19
CA ASN A 186 12.26 -21.40 -5.13
C ASN A 186 13.64 -20.93 -4.69
N THR A 187 13.73 -20.00 -3.73
CA THR A 187 15.00 -19.56 -3.14
C THR A 187 15.07 -19.97 -1.68
N GLY A 188 16.17 -19.85 -1.03
CA GLY A 188 16.28 -20.05 0.42
C GLY A 188 16.09 -18.76 1.21
N ALA A 189 15.76 -17.66 0.54
CA ALA A 189 15.69 -16.36 1.16
C ALA A 189 14.49 -16.23 2.13
N GLU A 190 14.70 -15.56 3.23
CA GLU A 190 13.65 -15.06 4.08
C GLU A 190 12.87 -13.97 3.34
N VAL A 191 11.56 -14.03 3.39
CA VAL A 191 10.69 -13.01 2.80
C VAL A 191 10.01 -12.24 3.92
N ARG A 192 10.28 -10.94 4.00
CA ARG A 192 9.66 -9.99 4.92
C ARG A 192 8.68 -9.12 4.15
N LEU A 193 7.39 -9.28 4.42
CA LEU A 193 6.36 -8.41 3.88
C LEU A 193 6.19 -7.19 4.78
N VAL A 194 6.48 -6.00 4.24
CA VAL A 194 6.35 -4.75 4.97
C VAL A 194 4.98 -4.14 4.70
N TYR A 195 4.15 -4.14 5.73
CA TYR A 195 2.82 -3.53 5.73
C TYR A 195 2.93 -2.09 6.22
N GLN A 196 2.47 -1.16 5.41
CA GLN A 196 2.39 0.24 5.83
C GLN A 196 1.30 0.43 6.88
N SER A 197 1.36 1.55 7.60
CA SER A 197 0.38 1.93 8.63
C SER A 197 -1.00 2.17 8.01
N MET A 198 -1.74 1.10 7.76
CA MET A 198 -3.08 1.11 7.20
C MET A 198 -3.76 -0.23 7.48
N PRO A 199 -5.10 -0.30 7.51
CA PRO A 199 -5.84 -1.54 7.72
C PRO A 199 -5.41 -2.66 6.78
N LEU A 200 -5.40 -3.89 7.28
CA LEU A 200 -5.09 -5.07 6.49
C LEU A 200 -6.30 -5.44 5.62
N TYR A 201 -6.32 -4.98 4.39
CA TYR A 201 -7.39 -5.29 3.43
C TYR A 201 -7.45 -6.80 3.10
N GLY A 202 -8.61 -7.27 2.66
CA GLY A 202 -8.87 -8.68 2.41
C GLY A 202 -7.86 -9.38 1.52
N ASN A 203 -7.35 -8.72 0.47
CA ASN A 203 -6.30 -9.26 -0.39
C ASN A 203 -4.91 -9.30 0.30
N GLN A 204 -4.64 -8.42 1.26
CA GLN A 204 -3.39 -8.41 2.02
C GLN A 204 -3.33 -9.57 3.04
N ARG A 205 -4.48 -10.04 3.52
CA ARG A 205 -4.61 -11.13 4.49
C ARG A 205 -4.45 -12.52 3.87
N ARG A 206 -4.82 -12.69 2.61
CA ARG A 206 -4.84 -13.98 1.91
C ARG A 206 -3.47 -14.46 1.43
N LEU A 207 -2.44 -14.23 2.23
CA LEU A 207 -1.11 -14.72 1.92
C LEU A 207 -1.05 -16.24 2.11
N HIS A 208 -0.81 -16.98 1.03
CA HIS A 208 -0.80 -18.45 1.04
C HIS A 208 0.58 -19.09 1.28
N VAL A 209 1.64 -18.27 1.35
CA VAL A 209 2.99 -18.74 1.69
C VAL A 209 3.42 -18.17 3.03
N PRO A 210 4.17 -18.94 3.83
CA PRO A 210 4.69 -18.47 5.11
C PRO A 210 5.72 -17.37 4.89
N VAL A 211 5.54 -16.23 5.54
CA VAL A 211 6.46 -15.08 5.51
C VAL A 211 6.53 -14.42 6.88
N THR A 212 7.55 -13.62 7.12
CA THR A 212 7.56 -12.67 8.24
C THR A 212 6.77 -11.44 7.85
N ALA A 213 5.72 -11.12 8.61
CA ALA A 213 4.95 -9.90 8.43
C ALA A 213 5.54 -8.79 9.29
N VAL A 214 6.05 -7.73 8.65
CA VAL A 214 6.52 -6.53 9.33
C VAL A 214 5.41 -5.50 9.28
N VAL A 215 4.71 -5.32 10.39
CA VAL A 215 3.65 -4.31 10.52
C VAL A 215 4.26 -3.02 11.07
N THR A 216 3.95 -1.90 10.45
CA THR A 216 4.57 -0.61 10.76
C THR A 216 3.69 0.31 11.59
N SER A 217 2.54 -0.19 12.06
CA SER A 217 1.70 0.47 13.06
C SER A 217 1.35 -0.49 14.19
N ARG A 218 1.34 0.02 15.42
CA ARG A 218 0.87 -0.73 16.60
C ARG A 218 -0.57 -1.18 16.44
N VAL A 219 -1.39 -0.38 15.77
CA VAL A 219 -2.80 -0.68 15.48
C VAL A 219 -2.95 -1.94 14.62
N ASN A 220 -1.98 -2.21 13.75
CA ASN A 220 -2.01 -3.40 12.89
C ASN A 220 -1.54 -4.69 13.59
N VAL A 221 -0.98 -4.63 14.80
CA VAL A 221 -0.53 -5.85 15.52
C VAL A 221 -1.73 -6.72 15.90
N PRO A 222 -2.73 -6.24 16.67
CA PRO A 222 -3.89 -7.05 17.01
C PRO A 222 -4.67 -7.48 15.77
N GLU A 223 -4.77 -6.65 14.74
CA GLU A 223 -5.42 -7.00 13.49
C GLU A 223 -4.72 -8.18 12.77
N ALA A 224 -3.40 -8.14 12.67
CA ALA A 224 -2.62 -9.21 12.06
C ALA A 224 -2.73 -10.53 12.87
N GLU A 225 -2.71 -10.45 14.20
CA GLU A 225 -2.87 -11.61 15.07
C GLU A 225 -4.28 -12.20 14.98
N TYR A 226 -5.31 -11.38 14.92
CA TYR A 226 -6.69 -11.81 14.71
C TYR A 226 -6.83 -12.65 13.44
N PHE A 227 -6.34 -12.14 12.31
CA PHE A 227 -6.41 -12.88 11.04
C PHE A 227 -5.49 -14.09 10.98
N ARG A 228 -4.37 -14.05 11.71
CA ARG A 228 -3.50 -15.23 11.86
C ARG A 228 -4.23 -16.34 12.64
N ALA A 229 -4.88 -15.99 13.73
CA ALA A 229 -5.66 -16.93 14.53
C ALA A 229 -6.84 -17.53 13.75
N ALA A 230 -7.49 -16.73 12.91
CA ALA A 230 -8.55 -17.18 12.00
C ALA A 230 -8.05 -18.04 10.82
N GLY A 231 -6.72 -18.20 10.66
CA GLY A 231 -6.12 -18.94 9.55
C GLY A 231 -6.16 -18.21 8.19
N GLU A 232 -6.56 -16.94 8.19
CA GLU A 232 -6.61 -16.10 7.00
C GLU A 232 -5.26 -15.48 6.64
N PHE A 233 -4.37 -15.36 7.61
CA PHE A 233 -3.05 -14.75 7.47
C PHE A 233 -1.95 -15.74 7.84
N ARG A 234 -1.17 -16.19 6.84
CA ARG A 234 -0.13 -17.20 7.02
C ARG A 234 1.24 -16.60 7.36
N ALA A 235 1.28 -15.55 8.17
CA ALA A 235 2.53 -15.06 8.71
C ALA A 235 3.12 -16.09 9.69
N THR A 236 4.37 -16.46 9.51
CA THR A 236 5.11 -17.28 10.49
C THR A 236 5.42 -16.49 11.74
N GLU A 237 5.67 -15.19 11.56
CA GLU A 237 5.96 -14.24 12.60
C GLU A 237 5.32 -12.90 12.25
N ILE A 238 4.81 -12.18 13.24
CA ILE A 238 4.35 -10.81 13.15
C ILE A 238 5.31 -9.95 13.96
N VAL A 239 5.99 -9.02 13.29
CA VAL A 239 7.00 -8.16 13.91
C VAL A 239 6.53 -6.72 13.78
N TYR A 240 6.34 -6.05 14.90
CA TYR A 240 6.13 -4.60 14.89
C TYR A 240 7.47 -3.88 14.74
N ARG A 241 7.53 -2.94 13.82
CA ARG A 241 8.61 -1.94 13.72
C ARG A 241 7.99 -0.61 13.37
N SER A 242 8.35 0.43 14.09
CA SER A 242 7.78 1.74 13.83
C SER A 242 8.05 2.15 12.38
N SER A 243 7.08 2.85 11.79
CA SER A 243 7.20 3.31 10.41
C SER A 243 8.34 4.33 10.31
N GLU A 244 9.16 4.21 9.27
CA GLU A 244 10.16 5.22 8.94
C GLU A 244 9.58 6.65 8.85
N PHE A 245 8.28 6.76 8.51
CA PHE A 245 7.58 8.03 8.50
C PHE A 245 7.21 8.53 9.90
N VAL A 246 7.00 7.64 10.84
CA VAL A 246 6.72 7.98 12.24
C VAL A 246 7.98 8.51 12.91
N GLU A 247 9.10 7.85 12.74
CA GLU A 247 10.39 8.26 13.31
C GLU A 247 10.84 9.64 12.81
N GLU A 248 10.73 9.89 11.51
CA GLU A 248 11.05 11.19 10.90
C GLU A 248 10.19 12.33 11.48
N ARG A 249 8.98 12.01 11.94
CA ARG A 249 7.98 13.00 12.37
C ARG A 249 7.87 13.19 13.87
N ALA A 250 8.45 12.32 14.66
CA ALA A 250 8.42 12.43 16.12
C ALA A 250 8.91 13.81 16.61
N ALA A 251 9.86 14.41 15.92
CA ALA A 251 10.35 15.75 16.21
C ALA A 251 9.34 16.89 15.93
N LEU A 252 8.31 16.62 15.12
CA LEU A 252 7.28 17.61 14.76
C LEU A 252 6.10 17.62 15.74
N VAL A 253 5.95 16.61 16.58
CA VAL A 253 4.85 16.46 17.55
C VAL A 253 4.92 17.48 18.69
N ALA A 254 6.09 18.08 18.93
CA ALA A 254 6.28 19.09 19.97
C ALA A 254 5.61 20.46 19.68
N ALA A 255 5.09 20.66 18.47
CA ALA A 255 4.36 21.89 18.13
C ALA A 255 2.92 21.83 18.68
N SER A 256 2.49 22.94 19.29
CA SER A 256 1.08 23.07 19.70
C SER A 256 0.17 23.04 18.48
N PRO A 257 -1.00 22.35 18.55
CA PRO A 257 -1.94 22.33 17.44
C PRO A 257 -2.47 23.72 17.13
N THR A 258 -2.64 24.01 15.84
CA THR A 258 -3.15 25.29 15.34
C THR A 258 -4.68 25.24 15.15
N TYR A 259 -5.21 24.03 14.92
CA TYR A 259 -6.62 23.78 14.67
C TYR A 259 -7.18 22.79 15.68
N ASP A 260 -8.46 22.96 16.06
CA ASP A 260 -9.11 22.03 16.95
C ASP A 260 -9.31 20.67 16.28
N ILE A 261 -9.80 20.65 15.04
CA ILE A 261 -10.17 19.44 14.30
C ILE A 261 -9.50 19.43 12.93
N GLY A 262 -8.93 18.30 12.55
CA GLY A 262 -8.42 18.03 11.21
C GLY A 262 -9.18 16.89 10.54
N PHE A 263 -9.75 17.11 9.36
CA PHE A 263 -10.27 16.05 8.51
C PHE A 263 -9.25 15.69 7.43
N TYR A 264 -8.83 14.43 7.38
CA TYR A 264 -7.86 13.94 6.41
C TYR A 264 -8.57 13.22 5.27
N ALA A 265 -8.76 13.92 4.16
CA ALA A 265 -9.46 13.40 2.99
C ALA A 265 -8.72 12.20 2.37
N SER A 266 -9.48 11.30 1.76
CA SER A 266 -8.98 10.11 1.07
C SER A 266 -9.02 10.24 -0.45
N GLY A 267 -9.54 11.33 -0.98
CA GLY A 267 -9.70 11.59 -2.41
C GLY A 267 -10.66 10.63 -3.11
N ASP A 268 -11.71 10.25 -2.42
CA ASP A 268 -12.62 9.19 -2.87
C ASP A 268 -13.40 9.56 -4.14
N TRP A 269 -13.69 10.84 -4.36
CA TRP A 269 -14.33 11.39 -5.56
C TRP A 269 -13.50 11.23 -6.84
N ALA A 270 -12.18 11.11 -6.73
CA ALA A 270 -11.24 10.96 -7.85
C ALA A 270 -10.75 9.50 -8.01
N ARG A 271 -11.51 8.53 -7.51
CA ARG A 271 -11.15 7.12 -7.56
C ARG A 271 -12.15 6.29 -8.35
N GLU A 272 -11.63 5.51 -9.32
CA GLU A 272 -12.41 4.48 -10.00
C GLU A 272 -12.97 3.50 -8.96
N ASP A 273 -14.29 3.33 -8.89
CA ASP A 273 -15.03 2.53 -7.90
C ASP A 273 -14.62 2.82 -6.43
N GLY A 274 -14.18 4.04 -6.15
CA GLY A 274 -13.71 4.44 -4.82
C GLY A 274 -12.42 3.79 -4.34
N LEU A 275 -11.69 3.04 -5.17
CA LEU A 275 -10.53 2.26 -4.73
C LEU A 275 -9.23 2.64 -5.42
N TYR A 276 -9.24 2.87 -6.73
CA TYR A 276 -8.02 3.17 -7.50
C TYR A 276 -8.03 4.60 -8.00
N TRP A 277 -6.88 5.26 -7.92
CA TRP A 277 -6.73 6.58 -8.51
C TRP A 277 -7.06 6.53 -10.00
N ALA A 278 -7.96 7.40 -10.41
CA ALA A 278 -8.28 7.59 -11.81
C ALA A 278 -7.03 8.00 -12.59
N ARG A 279 -6.83 7.41 -13.75
CA ARG A 279 -5.68 7.71 -14.60
C ARG A 279 -5.99 8.77 -15.66
N ASP A 280 -7.25 8.89 -15.99
CA ASP A 280 -7.75 9.81 -16.99
C ASP A 280 -8.22 11.08 -16.31
N ILE A 281 -7.41 12.13 -16.40
CA ILE A 281 -7.64 13.42 -15.76
C ILE A 281 -8.91 14.10 -16.33
N GLU A 282 -9.20 13.90 -17.62
CA GLU A 282 -10.40 14.48 -18.21
C GLU A 282 -11.69 13.82 -17.69
N GLN A 283 -11.63 12.52 -17.42
CA GLN A 283 -12.74 11.85 -16.75
C GLN A 283 -12.93 12.33 -15.30
N VAL A 284 -11.84 12.60 -14.57
CA VAL A 284 -11.92 13.20 -13.23
C VAL A 284 -12.56 14.59 -13.32
N ARG A 285 -12.11 15.42 -14.29
CA ARG A 285 -12.66 16.76 -14.54
C ARG A 285 -14.15 16.73 -14.87
N ALA A 286 -14.58 15.72 -15.60
CA ALA A 286 -15.98 15.50 -15.97
C ALA A 286 -16.83 14.91 -14.84
N GLY A 287 -16.26 14.63 -13.66
CA GLY A 287 -16.98 14.03 -12.53
C GLY A 287 -17.38 12.57 -12.75
N ALA A 288 -16.71 11.85 -13.67
CA ALA A 288 -17.09 10.48 -14.02
C ALA A 288 -16.97 9.46 -12.87
N PHE A 289 -16.29 9.81 -11.79
CA PHE A 289 -16.05 8.96 -10.63
C PHE A 289 -16.81 9.43 -9.39
N SER A 290 -17.46 10.59 -9.46
CA SER A 290 -18.25 11.17 -8.37
C SER A 290 -19.52 10.36 -8.09
N GLY A 291 -20.03 10.47 -6.87
CA GLY A 291 -21.23 9.78 -6.40
C GLY A 291 -20.99 8.31 -6.01
N ASN A 292 -19.73 7.86 -5.91
CA ASN A 292 -19.44 6.56 -5.39
C ASN A 292 -19.74 6.46 -3.88
N VAL A 293 -19.87 5.23 -3.36
CA VAL A 293 -20.27 5.00 -1.98
C VAL A 293 -19.32 5.61 -0.95
N TYR A 294 -18.02 5.63 -1.22
CA TYR A 294 -17.02 6.18 -0.29
C TYR A 294 -17.05 7.70 -0.24
N GLU A 295 -17.29 8.34 -1.39
CA GLU A 295 -17.47 9.78 -1.47
C GLU A 295 -18.69 10.21 -0.65
N ARG A 296 -19.84 9.54 -0.79
CA ARG A 296 -21.03 9.84 -0.01
C ARG A 296 -20.79 9.77 1.50
N HIS A 297 -20.08 8.72 1.97
CA HIS A 297 -19.71 8.66 3.38
C HIS A 297 -18.72 9.74 3.81
N ALA A 298 -17.81 10.15 2.92
CA ALA A 298 -16.90 11.27 3.20
C ALA A 298 -17.68 12.59 3.33
N GLU A 299 -18.67 12.81 2.46
CA GLU A 299 -19.57 13.97 2.53
C GLU A 299 -20.41 13.96 3.82
N GLU A 300 -20.96 12.80 4.22
CA GLU A 300 -21.69 12.66 5.48
C GLU A 300 -20.80 13.01 6.68
N VAL A 301 -19.60 12.43 6.76
CA VAL A 301 -18.67 12.70 7.87
C VAL A 301 -18.24 14.17 7.89
N LEU A 302 -17.99 14.76 6.72
CA LEU A 302 -17.68 16.19 6.62
C LEU A 302 -18.86 17.06 7.09
N ALA A 303 -20.09 16.73 6.71
CA ALA A 303 -21.28 17.46 7.15
C ALA A 303 -21.40 17.41 8.68
N TRP A 304 -21.20 16.27 9.33
CA TRP A 304 -21.18 16.13 10.79
C TRP A 304 -20.11 16.99 11.45
N LEU A 305 -18.92 17.06 10.85
CA LEU A 305 -17.81 17.87 11.36
C LEU A 305 -18.09 19.38 11.21
N VAL A 306 -18.64 19.81 10.09
CA VAL A 306 -19.02 21.21 9.84
C VAL A 306 -20.11 21.65 10.84
N GLU A 307 -21.15 20.82 11.03
CA GLU A 307 -22.21 21.07 12.02
C GLU A 307 -21.61 21.18 13.45
N TYR A 308 -20.74 20.23 13.82
CA TYR A 308 -20.07 20.26 15.12
C TYR A 308 -19.20 21.52 15.28
N ALA A 309 -18.39 21.85 14.30
CA ALA A 309 -17.53 23.04 14.30
C ALA A 309 -18.36 24.31 14.50
N ALA A 310 -19.44 24.48 13.75
CA ALA A 310 -20.35 25.60 13.87
C ALA A 310 -21.04 25.66 15.26
N SER A 311 -21.61 24.55 15.74
CA SER A 311 -22.35 24.49 17.01
C SER A 311 -21.47 24.70 18.25
N ARG A 312 -20.19 24.29 18.19
CA ARG A 312 -19.23 24.38 19.31
C ARG A 312 -18.21 25.51 19.14
N ARG A 313 -18.28 26.27 18.04
CA ARG A 313 -17.31 27.32 17.66
C ARG A 313 -15.87 26.79 17.67
N ARG A 314 -15.67 25.62 17.03
CA ARG A 314 -14.37 25.00 16.87
C ARG A 314 -13.84 25.17 15.46
N THR A 315 -12.52 25.24 15.34
CA THR A 315 -11.87 25.34 14.03
C THR A 315 -11.75 23.95 13.40
N LEU A 316 -12.12 23.82 12.12
CA LEU A 316 -11.99 22.64 11.30
C LEU A 316 -11.04 22.91 10.13
N ARG A 317 -9.99 22.14 10.02
CA ARG A 317 -9.08 22.17 8.86
C ARG A 317 -9.24 20.90 8.03
N ILE A 318 -9.56 21.04 6.74
CA ILE A 318 -9.66 19.92 5.79
C ILE A 318 -8.29 19.78 5.09
N TYR A 319 -7.72 18.59 5.14
CA TYR A 319 -6.43 18.24 4.53
C TYR A 319 -6.65 17.36 3.30
N PRO A 320 -6.53 17.89 2.07
CA PRO A 320 -6.64 17.11 0.85
C PRO A 320 -5.57 16.02 0.79
N HIS A 321 -5.91 14.87 0.21
CA HIS A 321 -4.95 13.81 -0.09
C HIS A 321 -3.86 14.32 -1.06
N PRO A 322 -2.61 13.83 -1.01
CA PRO A 322 -1.56 14.27 -1.93
C PRO A 322 -1.93 14.22 -3.42
N TYR A 323 -2.77 13.27 -3.83
CA TYR A 323 -3.27 13.21 -5.21
C TYR A 323 -4.27 14.34 -5.52
N GLU A 324 -5.13 14.70 -4.59
CA GLU A 324 -6.07 15.83 -4.74
C GLU A 324 -5.30 17.15 -4.88
N ARG A 325 -4.20 17.30 -4.12
CA ARG A 325 -3.29 18.45 -4.27
C ARG A 325 -2.66 18.50 -5.67
N THR A 326 -2.29 17.34 -6.22
CA THR A 326 -1.82 17.27 -7.62
C THR A 326 -2.93 17.69 -8.59
N LEU A 327 -4.16 17.21 -8.41
CA LEU A 327 -5.30 17.60 -9.23
C LEU A 327 -5.56 19.12 -9.17
N LEU A 328 -5.50 19.69 -7.97
CA LEU A 328 -5.67 21.13 -7.76
C LEU A 328 -4.55 21.94 -8.42
N HIS A 329 -3.29 21.66 -8.09
CA HIS A 329 -2.16 22.52 -8.47
C HIS A 329 -1.65 22.28 -9.90
N GLU A 330 -1.72 21.06 -10.42
CA GLU A 330 -1.22 20.74 -11.76
C GLU A 330 -2.32 20.77 -12.82
N HIS A 331 -3.58 20.54 -12.42
CA HIS A 331 -4.69 20.40 -13.37
C HIS A 331 -5.84 21.38 -13.15
N GLY A 332 -5.81 22.19 -12.07
CA GLY A 332 -6.86 23.16 -11.74
C GLY A 332 -8.22 22.49 -11.46
N ILE A 333 -8.20 21.29 -10.88
CA ILE A 333 -9.42 20.54 -10.50
C ILE A 333 -9.58 20.59 -9.00
N GLU A 334 -10.60 21.29 -8.54
CA GLU A 334 -10.91 21.45 -7.13
C GLU A 334 -11.67 20.23 -6.59
N PRO A 335 -11.33 19.74 -5.38
CA PRO A 335 -12.15 18.77 -4.66
C PRO A 335 -13.56 19.30 -4.39
N PRO A 336 -14.61 18.44 -4.39
CA PRO A 336 -16.00 18.88 -4.19
C PRO A 336 -16.24 19.62 -2.89
N TYR A 337 -15.49 19.30 -1.84
CA TYR A 337 -15.62 19.92 -0.51
C TYR A 337 -14.99 21.33 -0.40
N PHE A 338 -14.37 21.86 -1.46
CA PHE A 338 -13.80 23.22 -1.43
C PHE A 338 -14.86 24.30 -1.15
N GLY A 339 -16.08 24.08 -1.58
CA GLY A 339 -17.21 24.97 -1.28
C GLY A 339 -17.64 25.02 0.19
N LEU A 340 -17.11 24.15 1.06
CA LEU A 340 -17.43 24.14 2.49
C LEU A 340 -16.62 25.17 3.30
N ALA A 341 -15.55 25.71 2.72
CA ALA A 341 -14.71 26.68 3.41
C ALA A 341 -15.46 28.02 3.58
N ASP A 342 -15.62 28.45 4.83
CA ASP A 342 -16.18 29.76 5.19
C ASP A 342 -15.09 30.80 5.51
N GLY A 343 -13.83 30.36 5.57
CA GLY A 343 -12.67 31.20 5.88
C GLY A 343 -12.49 31.54 7.37
N GLU A 344 -13.47 31.23 8.22
CA GLU A 344 -13.45 31.52 9.66
C GLU A 344 -13.31 30.23 10.47
N LEU A 345 -14.32 29.37 10.49
CA LEU A 345 -14.30 28.11 11.23
C LEU A 345 -13.84 26.94 10.39
N VAL A 346 -14.20 26.92 9.11
CA VAL A 346 -13.84 25.84 8.19
C VAL A 346 -12.82 26.34 7.18
N THR A 347 -11.66 25.75 7.18
CA THR A 347 -10.56 26.10 6.26
C THR A 347 -10.02 24.87 5.55
N ILE A 348 -9.42 25.06 4.39
CA ILE A 348 -8.82 23.99 3.59
C ILE A 348 -7.33 24.20 3.45
N ASP A 349 -6.56 23.14 3.55
CA ASP A 349 -5.13 23.17 3.31
C ASP A 349 -4.83 23.09 1.81
N ASP A 350 -4.65 24.25 1.20
CA ASP A 350 -4.37 24.43 -0.23
C ASP A 350 -2.86 24.41 -0.56
N ARG A 351 -1.98 24.18 0.42
CA ARG A 351 -0.53 24.16 0.19
C ARG A 351 -0.13 23.06 -0.82
N ALA A 352 0.74 23.42 -1.76
CA ALA A 352 1.33 22.46 -2.69
C ALA A 352 2.22 21.44 -1.95
N GLY A 353 2.27 20.20 -2.45
CA GLY A 353 3.14 19.16 -1.92
C GLY A 353 2.43 18.12 -1.05
N ASN A 354 3.21 17.38 -0.26
CA ASN A 354 2.65 16.32 0.57
C ASN A 354 2.18 16.86 1.93
N SER A 355 1.18 16.21 2.50
CA SER A 355 0.59 16.56 3.79
C SER A 355 1.44 16.21 5.02
N ARG A 356 2.75 15.97 4.87
CA ARG A 356 3.60 15.46 5.97
C ARG A 356 3.62 16.36 7.21
N SER A 357 3.69 17.68 7.04
CA SER A 357 3.67 18.65 8.14
C SER A 357 2.27 18.78 8.76
N SER A 358 1.21 18.56 7.98
CA SER A 358 -0.17 18.76 8.41
C SER A 358 -0.71 17.71 9.38
N HIS A 359 0.01 16.58 9.56
CA HIS A 359 -0.43 15.52 10.48
C HIS A 359 -0.54 15.98 11.95
N TYR A 360 0.08 17.07 12.32
CA TYR A 360 0.20 17.53 13.72
C TYR A 360 -0.45 18.89 13.99
N GLU A 361 -0.95 19.53 12.96
CA GLU A 361 -1.53 20.86 13.06
C GLU A 361 -2.92 20.87 13.74
N ALA A 362 -3.58 19.73 13.83
CA ALA A 362 -4.88 19.58 14.48
C ALA A 362 -4.77 18.78 15.79
N ASP A 363 -5.46 19.23 16.85
CA ASP A 363 -5.55 18.48 18.12
C ASP A 363 -6.25 17.14 17.91
N VAL A 364 -7.45 17.16 17.34
CA VAL A 364 -8.22 15.96 16.98
C VAL A 364 -8.13 15.68 15.49
N ALA A 365 -7.89 14.43 15.11
CA ALA A 365 -7.89 13.98 13.72
C ALA A 365 -9.06 13.08 13.42
N VAL A 366 -9.70 13.31 12.29
CA VAL A 366 -10.81 12.48 11.77
C VAL A 366 -10.55 12.11 10.31
N ALA A 367 -10.84 10.89 9.95
CA ALA A 367 -10.76 10.44 8.56
C ALA A 367 -11.77 9.34 8.27
N LEU A 368 -12.11 9.20 6.98
CA LEU A 368 -12.89 8.06 6.50
C LEU A 368 -12.00 6.79 6.44
N ARG A 369 -10.84 6.88 5.81
CA ARG A 369 -9.90 5.75 5.63
C ARG A 369 -8.48 6.24 5.30
N SER A 370 -7.92 7.06 6.17
CA SER A 370 -6.56 7.56 5.99
C SER A 370 -5.57 6.86 6.92
N SER A 371 -4.44 6.44 6.37
CA SER A 371 -3.33 5.91 7.17
C SER A 371 -2.77 6.93 8.19
N THR A 372 -3.07 8.21 8.00
CA THR A 372 -2.72 9.28 8.93
C THR A 372 -3.24 9.01 10.35
N ILE A 373 -4.43 8.45 10.48
CA ILE A 373 -5.01 8.13 11.80
C ILE A 373 -4.11 7.16 12.57
N TRP A 374 -3.68 6.05 11.92
CA TRP A 374 -2.79 5.08 12.57
C TRP A 374 -1.41 5.67 12.86
N GLN A 375 -0.86 6.46 11.94
CA GLN A 375 0.42 7.13 12.15
C GLN A 375 0.38 8.11 13.33
N ARG A 376 -0.72 8.84 13.49
CA ARG A 376 -0.92 9.72 14.65
C ARG A 376 -0.98 8.93 15.97
N ILE A 377 -1.72 7.82 15.98
CA ILE A 377 -1.79 6.92 17.16
C ILE A 377 -0.40 6.36 17.50
N ASP A 378 0.39 5.96 16.49
CA ASP A 378 1.76 5.50 16.70
C ASP A 378 2.68 6.56 17.32
N LEU A 379 2.38 7.83 17.10
CA LEU A 379 3.07 8.99 17.69
C LEU A 379 2.53 9.43 19.05
N GLY A 380 1.57 8.70 19.60
CA GLY A 380 0.93 9.06 20.88
C GLY A 380 -0.19 10.09 20.75
N LEU A 381 -0.56 10.50 19.54
CA LEU A 381 -1.67 11.42 19.29
C LEU A 381 -2.99 10.62 19.23
N GLU A 382 -3.44 10.16 20.40
CA GLU A 382 -4.58 9.24 20.53
C GLU A 382 -5.93 9.83 20.16
N ARG A 383 -6.06 11.17 20.13
CA ARG A 383 -7.26 11.89 19.68
C ARG A 383 -7.39 11.82 18.15
N SER A 384 -7.45 10.59 17.63
CA SER A 384 -7.45 10.30 16.20
C SER A 384 -8.49 9.23 15.90
N PHE A 385 -9.47 9.56 15.06
CA PHE A 385 -10.67 8.74 14.85
C PHE A 385 -10.86 8.37 13.39
N MET A 386 -11.28 7.15 13.13
CA MET A 386 -11.58 6.64 11.79
C MET A 386 -13.02 6.16 11.70
N TYR A 387 -13.67 6.46 10.59
CA TYR A 387 -15.00 5.95 10.30
C TYR A 387 -14.96 4.43 10.06
N ALA A 388 -15.84 3.70 10.72
CA ALA A 388 -16.02 2.26 10.53
C ALA A 388 -17.29 2.02 9.73
N PHE A 389 -17.15 1.52 8.50
CA PHE A 389 -18.28 1.18 7.66
C PHE A 389 -19.13 0.07 8.29
N SER A 390 -20.43 0.22 8.25
CA SER A 390 -21.37 -0.83 8.68
C SER A 390 -21.43 -1.98 7.69
N ASP A 391 -21.20 -1.72 6.40
CA ASP A 391 -21.10 -2.77 5.38
C ASP A 391 -19.68 -3.35 5.34
N PRO A 392 -19.50 -4.63 5.72
CA PRO A 392 -18.18 -5.29 5.66
C PRO A 392 -17.57 -5.33 4.27
N ALA A 393 -18.38 -5.26 3.20
CA ALA A 393 -17.88 -5.23 1.83
C ALA A 393 -17.18 -3.92 1.48
N LEU A 394 -17.57 -2.83 2.14
CA LEU A 394 -16.92 -1.52 2.04
C LEU A 394 -15.79 -1.39 3.06
N GLY A 395 -15.76 -2.27 4.06
CA GLY A 395 -14.92 -2.19 5.22
C GLY A 395 -13.43 -2.13 4.89
N ASN A 396 -12.82 -1.06 5.31
CA ASN A 396 -11.38 -0.90 5.38
C ASN A 396 -10.84 -1.37 6.75
N VAL A 397 -11.73 -1.56 7.73
CA VAL A 397 -11.42 -1.92 9.10
C VAL A 397 -12.42 -2.97 9.58
N LEU A 398 -11.93 -4.01 10.24
CA LEU A 398 -12.75 -4.96 10.96
C LEU A 398 -12.64 -4.61 12.46
N PRO A 399 -13.66 -4.00 13.07
CA PRO A 399 -13.54 -3.46 14.42
C PRO A 399 -13.07 -4.49 15.45
N GLU A 400 -13.62 -5.70 15.42
CA GLU A 400 -13.27 -6.78 16.33
C GLU A 400 -11.81 -7.23 16.23
N ALA A 401 -11.15 -6.95 15.11
CA ALA A 401 -9.75 -7.26 14.90
C ALA A 401 -8.79 -6.22 15.52
N LEU A 402 -9.28 -5.03 15.87
CA LEU A 402 -8.43 -3.93 16.34
C LEU A 402 -8.14 -3.95 17.85
N GLY A 403 -8.75 -4.85 18.62
CA GLY A 403 -8.54 -4.90 20.06
C GLY A 403 -8.88 -3.56 20.75
N GLU A 404 -7.97 -3.02 21.55
CA GLU A 404 -8.17 -1.74 22.25
C GLU A 404 -8.36 -0.53 21.33
N TYR A 405 -7.89 -0.57 20.09
CA TYR A 405 -8.00 0.52 19.12
C TYR A 405 -9.41 0.67 18.52
N GLN A 406 -10.37 -0.20 18.87
CA GLN A 406 -11.79 0.01 18.56
C GLN A 406 -12.30 1.34 19.10
N ARG A 407 -11.74 1.83 20.21
CA ARG A 407 -12.07 3.15 20.80
C ARG A 407 -11.82 4.32 19.83
N ASN A 408 -10.96 4.12 18.83
CA ASN A 408 -10.63 5.11 17.80
C ASN A 408 -11.55 5.04 16.59
N LEU A 409 -12.59 4.21 16.62
CA LEU A 409 -13.59 4.11 15.56
C LEU A 409 -14.87 4.86 15.93
N PHE A 410 -15.59 5.31 14.91
CA PHE A 410 -16.96 5.83 15.03
C PHE A 410 -17.79 5.41 13.83
N ARG A 411 -19.14 5.38 13.97
CA ARG A 411 -20.05 4.91 12.92
C ARG A 411 -21.21 5.89 12.65
N SER A 412 -21.42 6.85 13.54
CA SER A 412 -22.50 7.82 13.42
C SER A 412 -22.07 9.22 13.88
N ALA A 413 -22.90 10.21 13.60
CA ALA A 413 -22.71 11.57 14.08
C ALA A 413 -22.66 11.64 15.61
N GLU A 414 -23.56 10.93 16.29
CA GLU A 414 -23.66 10.91 17.75
C GLU A 414 -22.37 10.35 18.37
N GLU A 415 -21.84 9.23 17.84
CA GLU A 415 -20.59 8.66 18.31
C GLU A 415 -19.41 9.60 18.08
N LEU A 416 -19.36 10.25 16.91
CA LEU A 416 -18.30 11.21 16.58
C LEU A 416 -18.38 12.42 17.51
N HIS A 417 -19.56 13.03 17.65
CA HIS A 417 -19.75 14.22 18.50
C HIS A 417 -19.42 13.91 19.97
N ALA A 418 -19.85 12.76 20.49
CA ALA A 418 -19.50 12.34 21.86
C ALA A 418 -17.99 12.20 22.06
N LYS A 419 -17.25 11.67 21.07
CA LYS A 419 -15.78 11.57 21.12
C LYS A 419 -15.13 12.95 21.08
N LEU A 420 -15.62 13.85 20.23
CA LEU A 420 -15.13 15.22 20.14
C LEU A 420 -15.38 15.98 21.45
N ASP A 421 -16.59 15.89 22.00
CA ASP A 421 -16.93 16.52 23.28
C ASP A 421 -16.01 15.98 24.40
N ALA A 422 -15.74 14.67 24.46
CA ALA A 422 -14.82 14.08 25.41
C ALA A 422 -13.36 14.59 25.26
N CYS A 423 -12.91 14.78 24.01
CA CYS A 423 -11.58 15.34 23.75
C CYS A 423 -11.44 16.78 24.25
N PHE A 424 -12.48 17.59 24.07
CA PHE A 424 -12.42 19.03 24.41
C PHE A 424 -12.87 19.33 25.84
N ALA A 425 -13.51 18.40 26.54
CA ALA A 425 -13.83 18.49 27.97
C ALA A 425 -12.64 18.19 28.87
N ALA A 426 -11.68 17.35 28.40
CA ALA A 426 -10.48 17.01 29.16
C ALA A 426 -9.50 18.21 29.13
N PRO A 427 -9.00 18.74 30.27
CA PRO A 427 -7.97 19.78 30.27
C PRO A 427 -6.78 19.26 29.46
N GLY A 428 -6.28 20.09 28.53
CA GLY A 428 -5.21 19.72 27.61
C GLY A 428 -3.97 19.20 28.33
N VAL A 429 -3.46 18.08 27.92
CA VAL A 429 -2.23 17.44 28.46
C VAL A 429 -1.01 18.35 28.31
N ALA A 430 -1.06 19.39 27.49
CA ALA A 430 0.02 20.36 27.29
C ALA A 430 0.32 21.27 28.50
N ALA A 431 -0.54 21.30 29.55
CA ALA A 431 -0.33 22.16 30.71
C ALA A 431 0.40 21.45 31.88
N ALA A 432 0.56 20.12 31.85
CA ALA A 432 1.09 19.36 33.00
C ALA A 432 2.63 19.23 32.98
N GLU A 433 3.32 19.40 31.86
CA GLU A 433 4.79 19.27 31.78
C GLU A 433 5.55 20.59 31.90
N ALA A 434 4.84 21.72 31.93
CA ALA A 434 5.48 23.03 32.15
C ALA A 434 5.60 23.41 33.64
N SER A 435 5.16 22.54 34.55
CA SER A 435 5.16 22.82 36.01
C SER A 435 5.95 21.78 36.82
N SER A 436 6.71 20.95 36.21
CA SER A 436 7.70 20.05 36.82
C SER A 436 9.08 20.28 36.17
#